data_5677d2593bc848017c3ee6954f890f40
#
_entry.id   5677d2593bc848017c3ee6954f890f40
#
_cell.length_a   1.000
_cell.length_b   1.000
_cell.length_c   1.000
_cell.angle_alpha   90.00
_cell.angle_beta   90.00
_cell.angle_gamma   90.00
#
_symmetry.space_group_name_H-M   'P 1'
#
loop_
_entity.id
_entity.type
_entity.pdbx_description
1 polymer ?
#
loop_
_entity_poly.entity_id
_entity_poly.type
_entity_poly.pdbx_seq_one_letter_code
_entity_poly.pdbx_strand_id
1 'polypeptide(L)'
;MVNIPSELKKAIEADDLVLFIGAGLSWDLKNTDNESLEGWGKMVKSITSHLITEGDITDELKQICDALEPIETLKILEKKGISKREIGGFVKHYFTLRGGNDFSFHKKLFSLSTKIITTNYDKAFEKAIPELQEIKAYKGKDYELNRVKKDSVFLFKLHGCIDGIDSMVLFPSDYDGLYDDKGREAEHALHTLRILISNKTFLFIGTGLGDPQINGIFKEINRIQGIYDQKHYIITDKPLEDSLNFLTSIKVASYTEIPEVIDQLLEIKQVAEAEKSPQEKMLSEQLKESEKEIDSLTKKLSKVQNQNERQLLLLEREANNHFNIGLKHNLAGENLDALKEYKAATELKLKFPEAYNNWGNAL
;
A
#
# COMPACT_ATOMS: atom_id res chain seq x y z
N MET A 1 25.06 -6.96 11.75
CA MET A 1 24.58 -6.48 10.45
C MET A 1 23.95 -7.65 9.71
N VAL A 2 22.74 -7.44 9.23
CA VAL A 2 22.01 -8.45 8.45
C VAL A 2 22.52 -8.41 7.01
N ASN A 3 22.59 -9.56 6.35
CA ASN A 3 23.02 -9.62 4.96
C ASN A 3 21.85 -9.15 4.04
N ILE A 4 21.99 -7.98 3.42
CA ILE A 4 21.00 -7.42 2.50
C ILE A 4 21.28 -7.93 1.09
N PRO A 5 20.33 -8.63 0.43
CA PRO A 5 20.48 -9.13 -0.93
C PRO A 5 20.77 -8.02 -1.95
N SER A 6 21.63 -8.31 -2.93
CA SER A 6 22.04 -7.33 -3.95
C SER A 6 20.88 -6.79 -4.77
N GLU A 7 19.93 -7.66 -5.12
CA GLU A 7 18.77 -7.24 -5.93
C GLU A 7 17.80 -6.33 -5.13
N LEU A 8 17.72 -6.52 -3.80
CA LEU A 8 16.95 -5.59 -2.96
C LEU A 8 17.62 -4.21 -2.89
N LYS A 9 18.96 -4.17 -2.84
CA LYS A 9 19.72 -2.89 -2.91
C LYS A 9 19.41 -2.16 -4.21
N LYS A 10 19.49 -2.84 -5.35
CA LYS A 10 19.16 -2.27 -6.67
C LYS A 10 17.72 -1.73 -6.72
N ALA A 11 16.77 -2.46 -6.13
CA ALA A 11 15.38 -2.01 -6.09
C ALA A 11 15.19 -0.72 -5.26
N ILE A 12 15.98 -0.57 -4.17
CA ILE A 12 15.98 0.66 -3.35
C ILE A 12 16.60 1.82 -4.15
N GLU A 13 17.74 1.59 -4.80
CA GLU A 13 18.47 2.56 -5.63
C GLU A 13 17.61 3.06 -6.80
N ALA A 14 16.83 2.16 -7.41
CA ALA A 14 15.94 2.46 -8.53
C ALA A 14 14.57 3.03 -8.11
N ASP A 15 14.31 3.24 -6.82
CA ASP A 15 13.01 3.61 -6.27
C ASP A 15 11.88 2.63 -6.67
N ASP A 16 12.20 1.35 -6.77
CA ASP A 16 11.31 0.28 -7.23
C ASP A 16 10.72 -0.55 -6.08
N LEU A 17 11.00 -0.14 -4.84
CA LEU A 17 10.56 -0.83 -3.64
C LEU A 17 9.13 -0.47 -3.27
N VAL A 18 8.30 -1.49 -3.01
CA VAL A 18 6.99 -1.37 -2.37
C VAL A 18 7.05 -2.04 -1.00
N LEU A 19 6.66 -1.33 0.05
CA LEU A 19 6.54 -1.90 1.37
C LEU A 19 5.16 -2.52 1.55
N PHE A 20 5.12 -3.80 1.91
CA PHE A 20 3.90 -4.50 2.28
C PHE A 20 3.86 -4.67 3.80
N ILE A 21 2.92 -4.01 4.44
CA ILE A 21 2.84 -3.89 5.90
C ILE A 21 1.70 -4.71 6.46
N GLY A 22 2.02 -5.61 7.39
CA GLY A 22 1.05 -6.41 8.13
C GLY A 22 0.80 -5.91 9.54
N ALA A 23 -0.10 -6.60 10.26
CA ALA A 23 -0.59 -6.23 11.58
C ALA A 23 0.51 -6.17 12.67
N GLY A 24 1.60 -6.92 12.51
CA GLY A 24 2.72 -6.90 13.44
C GLY A 24 3.36 -5.52 13.62
N LEU A 25 3.23 -4.61 12.64
CA LEU A 25 3.74 -3.26 12.75
C LEU A 25 2.95 -2.40 13.77
N SER A 26 1.68 -2.70 13.97
CA SER A 26 0.80 -1.95 14.86
C SER A 26 0.74 -2.52 16.29
N TRP A 27 1.52 -3.57 16.59
CA TRP A 27 1.45 -4.30 17.87
C TRP A 27 1.62 -3.42 19.09
N ASP A 28 2.55 -2.48 19.06
CA ASP A 28 2.85 -1.57 20.18
C ASP A 28 1.94 -0.34 20.23
N LEU A 29 1.13 -0.11 19.19
CA LEU A 29 0.21 1.00 19.17
C LEU A 29 -0.96 0.76 20.14
N LYS A 30 -1.42 1.83 20.76
CA LYS A 30 -2.53 1.81 21.72
C LYS A 30 -3.77 2.43 21.12
N ASN A 31 -4.93 1.79 21.34
CA ASN A 31 -6.23 2.35 21.04
C ASN A 31 -6.66 3.38 22.12
N THR A 32 -7.84 3.94 21.97
CA THR A 32 -8.42 4.93 22.90
C THR A 32 -8.59 4.40 24.32
N ASP A 33 -8.75 3.09 24.50
CA ASP A 33 -8.86 2.42 25.81
C ASP A 33 -7.50 2.05 26.41
N ASN A 34 -6.41 2.48 25.77
CA ASN A 34 -5.05 2.16 26.17
C ASN A 34 -4.66 0.68 25.97
N GLU A 35 -5.39 -0.05 25.17
CA GLU A 35 -5.10 -1.45 24.81
C GLU A 35 -4.18 -1.52 23.58
N SER A 36 -3.31 -2.53 23.53
CA SER A 36 -2.45 -2.79 22.37
C SER A 36 -3.27 -3.38 21.22
N LEU A 37 -2.93 -3.01 19.98
CA LEU A 37 -3.49 -3.59 18.77
C LEU A 37 -2.84 -4.96 18.48
N GLU A 38 -2.95 -5.92 19.40
CA GLU A 38 -2.31 -7.23 19.36
C GLU A 38 -2.95 -8.13 18.29
N GLY A 39 -2.70 -7.84 17.03
CA GLY A 39 -3.01 -8.75 15.94
C GLY A 39 -4.50 -9.09 15.75
N TRP A 40 -4.78 -9.75 14.65
CA TRP A 40 -6.13 -10.08 14.21
C TRP A 40 -6.87 -11.06 15.13
N GLY A 41 -6.16 -12.05 15.66
CA GLY A 41 -6.76 -13.04 16.57
C GLY A 41 -7.33 -12.45 17.86
N LYS A 42 -6.64 -11.46 18.45
CA LYS A 42 -7.16 -10.76 19.63
C LYS A 42 -8.38 -9.92 19.30
N MET A 43 -8.37 -9.23 18.16
CA MET A 43 -9.52 -8.46 17.71
C MET A 43 -10.76 -9.33 17.56
N VAL A 44 -10.66 -10.52 16.94
CA VAL A 44 -11.79 -11.45 16.79
C VAL A 44 -12.33 -11.92 18.13
N LYS A 45 -11.47 -12.24 19.09
CA LYS A 45 -11.86 -12.56 20.48
C LYS A 45 -12.55 -11.38 21.17
N SER A 46 -12.10 -10.17 20.93
CA SER A 46 -12.73 -8.97 21.48
C SER A 46 -14.11 -8.72 20.85
N ILE A 47 -14.31 -9.03 19.56
CA ILE A 47 -15.62 -9.01 18.91
C ILE A 47 -16.58 -9.98 19.61
N THR A 48 -16.19 -11.22 19.86
CA THR A 48 -17.07 -12.21 20.54
C THR A 48 -17.43 -11.77 21.95
N SER A 49 -16.50 -11.15 22.68
CA SER A 49 -16.74 -10.59 23.99
C SER A 49 -17.71 -9.39 23.98
N HIS A 50 -17.60 -8.55 22.95
CA HIS A 50 -18.54 -7.45 22.74
C HIS A 50 -19.96 -7.96 22.43
N LEU A 51 -20.09 -8.92 21.50
CA LEU A 51 -21.39 -9.49 21.11
C LEU A 51 -22.11 -10.20 22.28
N ILE A 52 -21.39 -10.80 23.23
CA ILE A 52 -21.96 -11.31 24.48
C ILE A 52 -22.53 -10.16 25.32
N THR A 53 -21.78 -9.09 25.46
CA THR A 53 -22.21 -7.94 26.28
C THR A 53 -23.46 -7.27 25.72
N GLU A 54 -23.59 -7.22 24.39
CA GLU A 54 -24.78 -6.69 23.71
C GLU A 54 -25.95 -7.71 23.69
N GLY A 55 -25.70 -8.99 23.99
CA GLY A 55 -26.72 -10.05 23.97
C GLY A 55 -26.97 -10.64 22.58
N ASP A 56 -26.10 -10.38 21.62
CA ASP A 56 -26.24 -10.84 20.22
C ASP A 56 -25.85 -12.30 20.04
N ILE A 57 -25.05 -12.85 20.96
CA ILE A 57 -24.66 -14.28 20.99
C ILE A 57 -24.79 -14.85 22.40
N THR A 58 -24.91 -16.18 22.52
CA THR A 58 -24.97 -16.87 23.80
C THR A 58 -23.58 -17.24 24.35
N ASP A 59 -23.52 -17.54 25.66
CA ASP A 59 -22.28 -18.00 26.30
C ASP A 59 -21.75 -19.29 25.69
N GLU A 60 -22.64 -20.23 25.30
CA GLU A 60 -22.24 -21.47 24.63
C GLU A 60 -21.57 -21.18 23.29
N LEU A 61 -22.14 -20.25 22.50
CA LEU A 61 -21.58 -19.88 21.22
C LEU A 61 -20.21 -19.20 21.40
N LYS A 62 -20.08 -18.33 22.39
CA LYS A 62 -18.78 -17.71 22.73
C LYS A 62 -17.72 -18.75 23.07
N GLN A 63 -18.06 -19.75 23.91
CA GLN A 63 -17.12 -20.82 24.26
C GLN A 63 -16.66 -21.60 23.01
N ILE A 64 -17.57 -21.85 22.06
CA ILE A 64 -17.22 -22.46 20.78
C ILE A 64 -16.24 -21.57 20.01
N CYS A 65 -16.56 -20.29 19.89
CA CYS A 65 -15.74 -19.30 19.17
C CYS A 65 -14.33 -19.15 19.77
N ASP A 66 -14.23 -19.16 21.11
CA ASP A 66 -12.94 -19.02 21.81
C ASP A 66 -12.00 -20.22 21.59
N ALA A 67 -12.55 -21.38 21.25
CA ALA A 67 -11.80 -22.61 20.96
C ALA A 67 -11.36 -22.73 19.48
N LEU A 68 -11.83 -21.84 18.61
CA LEU A 68 -11.60 -21.90 17.17
C LEU A 68 -10.53 -20.87 16.71
N GLU A 69 -10.00 -21.14 15.53
CA GLU A 69 -9.19 -20.16 14.81
C GLU A 69 -10.02 -18.92 14.42
N PRO A 70 -9.44 -17.73 14.41
CA PRO A 70 -10.16 -16.48 14.18
C PRO A 70 -11.05 -16.48 12.93
N ILE A 71 -10.59 -17.06 11.81
CA ILE A 71 -11.37 -17.12 10.57
C ILE A 71 -12.60 -18.02 10.70
N GLU A 72 -12.50 -19.14 11.41
CA GLU A 72 -13.64 -20.03 11.65
C GLU A 72 -14.64 -19.40 12.62
N THR A 73 -14.15 -18.63 13.60
CA THR A 73 -15.00 -17.81 14.47
C THR A 73 -15.82 -16.82 13.64
N LEU A 74 -15.19 -16.04 12.78
CA LEU A 74 -15.89 -15.09 11.92
C LEU A 74 -16.87 -15.76 10.97
N LYS A 75 -16.55 -16.94 10.45
CA LYS A 75 -17.45 -17.74 9.60
C LYS A 75 -18.72 -18.19 10.34
N ILE A 76 -18.57 -18.55 11.62
CA ILE A 76 -19.72 -18.90 12.46
C ILE A 76 -20.59 -17.66 12.72
N LEU A 77 -19.96 -16.53 13.08
CA LEU A 77 -20.69 -15.28 13.33
C LEU A 77 -21.46 -14.84 12.08
N GLU A 78 -20.82 -14.88 10.91
CA GLU A 78 -21.47 -14.54 9.63
C GLU A 78 -22.67 -15.46 9.33
N LYS A 79 -22.53 -16.78 9.53
CA LYS A 79 -23.63 -17.74 9.39
C LYS A 79 -24.77 -17.53 10.38
N LYS A 80 -24.51 -16.94 11.54
CA LYS A 80 -25.52 -16.53 12.51
C LYS A 80 -26.20 -15.23 12.16
N GLY A 81 -25.81 -14.57 11.08
CA GLY A 81 -26.38 -13.32 10.61
C GLY A 81 -25.72 -12.08 11.18
N ILE A 82 -24.64 -12.22 11.96
CA ILE A 82 -23.88 -11.07 12.44
C ILE A 82 -23.25 -10.34 11.26
N SER A 83 -23.59 -9.08 11.09
CA SER A 83 -23.17 -8.24 9.99
C SER A 83 -22.10 -7.22 10.40
N LYS A 84 -21.42 -6.62 9.41
CA LYS A 84 -20.48 -5.51 9.66
C LYS A 84 -21.15 -4.32 10.36
N ARG A 85 -22.45 -4.10 10.20
CA ARG A 85 -23.15 -3.00 10.86
C ARG A 85 -23.24 -3.21 12.36
N GLU A 86 -23.46 -4.45 12.81
CA GLU A 86 -23.56 -4.79 14.22
C GLU A 86 -22.23 -4.64 14.94
N ILE A 87 -21.13 -5.07 14.32
CA ILE A 87 -19.80 -5.00 14.93
C ILE A 87 -18.99 -3.76 14.53
N GLY A 88 -19.48 -2.97 13.57
CA GLY A 88 -18.74 -1.87 12.95
C GLY A 88 -18.34 -0.77 13.94
N GLY A 89 -19.20 -0.43 14.87
CA GLY A 89 -18.92 0.52 15.94
C GLY A 89 -17.76 0.04 16.83
N PHE A 90 -17.82 -1.24 17.24
CA PHE A 90 -16.78 -1.87 18.03
C PHE A 90 -15.44 -1.94 17.27
N VAL A 91 -15.44 -2.42 16.02
CA VAL A 91 -14.22 -2.53 15.19
C VAL A 91 -13.58 -1.16 14.98
N LYS A 92 -14.39 -0.15 14.69
CA LYS A 92 -13.91 1.23 14.56
C LYS A 92 -13.27 1.73 15.86
N HIS A 93 -13.93 1.50 16.99
CA HIS A 93 -13.40 1.88 18.31
C HIS A 93 -12.09 1.15 18.61
N TYR A 94 -12.04 -0.17 18.40
CA TYR A 94 -10.86 -1.01 18.64
C TYR A 94 -9.62 -0.52 17.89
N PHE A 95 -9.76 -0.10 16.63
CA PHE A 95 -8.65 0.40 15.81
C PHE A 95 -8.47 1.93 15.85
N THR A 96 -9.28 2.65 16.63
CA THR A 96 -9.09 4.09 16.80
C THR A 96 -7.90 4.35 17.72
N LEU A 97 -6.80 4.84 17.14
CA LEU A 97 -5.56 5.11 17.84
C LEU A 97 -5.70 6.31 18.78
N ARG A 98 -5.26 6.16 20.04
CA ARG A 98 -5.20 7.27 20.99
C ARG A 98 -4.16 8.31 20.60
N GLY A 99 -4.26 9.50 21.16
CA GLY A 99 -3.18 10.50 21.15
C GLY A 99 -1.95 10.01 21.90
N GLY A 100 -0.76 10.44 21.49
CA GLY A 100 0.51 10.10 22.16
C GLY A 100 1.12 8.75 21.75
N ASN A 101 0.58 8.04 20.77
CA ASN A 101 1.30 6.94 20.12
C ASN A 101 2.55 7.48 19.41
N ASP A 102 3.64 6.71 19.43
CA ASP A 102 4.82 6.99 18.63
C ASP A 102 4.68 6.42 17.22
N PHE A 103 4.75 7.29 16.23
CA PHE A 103 4.71 6.93 14.80
C PHE A 103 6.06 7.13 14.11
N SER A 104 7.15 7.29 14.86
CA SER A 104 8.50 7.52 14.30
C SER A 104 8.92 6.40 13.35
N PHE A 105 8.58 5.15 13.68
CA PHE A 105 8.89 4.01 12.83
C PHE A 105 8.08 4.01 11.52
N HIS A 106 6.82 4.43 11.54
CA HIS A 106 6.01 4.60 10.31
C HIS A 106 6.59 5.69 9.41
N LYS A 107 7.09 6.80 9.99
CA LYS A 107 7.80 7.84 9.23
C LYS A 107 9.09 7.30 8.61
N LYS A 108 9.85 6.50 9.36
CA LYS A 108 11.08 5.87 8.89
C LYS A 108 10.80 4.94 7.70
N LEU A 109 9.75 4.12 7.76
CA LEU A 109 9.33 3.28 6.65
C LEU A 109 8.91 4.09 5.42
N PHE A 110 8.18 5.19 5.62
CA PHE A 110 7.81 6.08 4.53
C PHE A 110 9.02 6.78 3.89
N SER A 111 10.07 7.06 4.68
CA SER A 111 11.34 7.56 4.15
C SER A 111 12.07 6.51 3.31
N LEU A 112 11.94 5.22 3.64
CA LEU A 112 12.50 4.13 2.84
C LEU A 112 11.75 3.97 1.51
N SER A 113 10.43 3.91 1.54
CA SER A 113 9.60 3.91 0.33
C SER A 113 8.28 4.64 0.56
N THR A 114 7.92 5.46 -0.40
CA THR A 114 6.63 6.19 -0.44
C THR A 114 5.49 5.34 -1.01
N LYS A 115 5.78 4.09 -1.41
CA LYS A 115 4.85 3.12 -1.99
C LYS A 115 4.50 2.08 -0.95
N ILE A 116 3.35 2.24 -0.29
CA ILE A 116 2.93 1.39 0.83
C ILE A 116 1.64 0.67 0.51
N ILE A 117 1.65 -0.65 0.70
CA ILE A 117 0.46 -1.50 0.73
C ILE A 117 0.31 -2.03 2.15
N THR A 118 -0.91 -2.06 2.66
CA THR A 118 -1.17 -2.63 3.99
C THR A 118 -2.52 -3.34 4.05
N THR A 119 -2.58 -4.39 4.85
CA THR A 119 -3.83 -5.04 5.26
C THR A 119 -4.39 -4.46 6.55
N ASN A 120 -3.65 -3.55 7.21
CA ASN A 120 -4.06 -2.97 8.49
C ASN A 120 -5.23 -2.00 8.32
N TYR A 121 -6.18 -2.07 9.24
CA TYR A 121 -7.37 -1.20 9.25
C TYR A 121 -7.11 0.15 9.93
N ASP A 122 -6.13 0.22 10.86
CA ASP A 122 -5.80 1.42 11.61
C ASP A 122 -5.30 2.57 10.72
N LYS A 123 -5.14 3.75 11.31
CA LYS A 123 -4.70 4.97 10.61
C LYS A 123 -3.30 5.42 11.02
N ALA A 124 -2.40 4.47 11.34
CA ALA A 124 -1.06 4.78 11.82
C ALA A 124 -0.24 5.56 10.78
N PHE A 125 -0.24 5.14 9.52
CA PHE A 125 0.46 5.84 8.44
C PHE A 125 -0.14 7.22 8.19
N GLU A 126 -1.46 7.35 8.15
CA GLU A 126 -2.14 8.65 7.96
C GLU A 126 -1.90 9.61 9.13
N LYS A 127 -1.70 9.09 10.35
CA LYS A 127 -1.30 9.91 11.51
C LYS A 127 0.18 10.27 11.48
N ALA A 128 1.03 9.36 11.00
CA ALA A 128 2.46 9.59 10.84
C ALA A 128 2.73 10.62 9.74
N ILE A 129 2.02 10.52 8.63
CA ILE A 129 2.21 11.27 7.38
C ILE A 129 0.86 11.87 6.98
N PRO A 130 0.50 13.07 7.47
CA PRO A 130 -0.82 13.68 7.21
C PRO A 130 -1.14 13.82 5.71
N GLU A 131 -0.14 14.01 4.86
CA GLU A 131 -0.27 14.13 3.42
C GLU A 131 -0.83 12.85 2.76
N LEU A 132 -0.63 11.70 3.36
CA LEU A 132 -1.21 10.43 2.89
C LEU A 132 -2.72 10.32 3.10
N GLN A 133 -3.34 11.18 3.90
CA GLN A 133 -4.80 11.14 4.13
C GLN A 133 -5.61 11.33 2.85
N GLU A 134 -5.02 11.99 1.85
CA GLU A 134 -5.64 12.25 0.57
C GLU A 134 -5.30 11.20 -0.50
N ILE A 135 -4.30 10.34 -0.25
CA ILE A 135 -3.78 9.34 -1.19
C ILE A 135 -4.15 7.95 -0.68
N LYS A 136 -5.43 7.60 -0.77
CA LYS A 136 -5.93 6.31 -0.32
C LYS A 136 -6.59 5.57 -1.47
N ALA A 137 -6.22 4.33 -1.68
CA ALA A 137 -6.95 3.42 -2.52
C ALA A 137 -7.76 2.48 -1.64
N TYR A 138 -9.08 2.50 -1.78
CA TYR A 138 -9.99 1.61 -1.09
C TYR A 138 -10.58 0.61 -2.08
N LYS A 139 -11.11 -0.50 -1.55
CA LYS A 139 -11.90 -1.45 -2.31
C LYS A 139 -13.05 -0.75 -3.04
N GLY A 140 -13.22 -1.03 -4.33
CA GLY A 140 -14.39 -0.60 -5.10
C GLY A 140 -14.34 0.79 -5.72
N LYS A 141 -13.20 1.52 -5.64
CA LYS A 141 -13.07 2.84 -6.28
C LYS A 141 -12.01 2.85 -7.37
N ASP A 142 -12.42 2.68 -8.62
CA ASP A 142 -11.55 2.56 -9.78
C ASP A 142 -10.53 3.69 -9.93
N TYR A 143 -10.93 4.94 -9.66
CA TYR A 143 -10.04 6.08 -9.79
C TYR A 143 -8.90 6.06 -8.76
N GLU A 144 -9.12 5.55 -7.56
CA GLU A 144 -8.09 5.41 -6.52
C GLU A 144 -7.10 4.31 -6.88
N LEU A 145 -7.60 3.18 -7.40
CA LEU A 145 -6.76 2.09 -7.89
C LEU A 145 -5.93 2.50 -9.10
N ASN A 146 -6.47 3.32 -10.00
CA ASN A 146 -5.71 3.89 -11.11
C ASN A 146 -4.58 4.82 -10.64
N ARG A 147 -4.75 5.53 -9.53
CA ARG A 147 -3.69 6.32 -8.89
C ARG A 147 -2.57 5.42 -8.36
N VAL A 148 -2.91 4.36 -7.61
CA VAL A 148 -1.92 3.39 -7.12
C VAL A 148 -1.03 2.83 -8.23
N LYS A 149 -1.58 2.62 -9.43
CA LYS A 149 -0.82 2.13 -10.60
C LYS A 149 0.17 3.15 -11.15
N LYS A 150 -0.12 4.45 -11.04
CA LYS A 150 0.59 5.55 -11.70
C LYS A 150 1.46 6.36 -10.76
N ASP A 151 1.05 6.47 -9.49
CA ASP A 151 1.65 7.39 -8.54
C ASP A 151 2.92 6.79 -7.92
N SER A 152 3.93 7.63 -7.73
CA SER A 152 5.14 7.30 -6.98
C SER A 152 4.93 7.35 -5.46
N VAL A 153 3.81 7.93 -5.01
CA VAL A 153 3.43 8.06 -3.60
C VAL A 153 2.03 7.52 -3.40
N PHE A 154 1.88 6.45 -2.63
CA PHE A 154 0.57 5.91 -2.30
C PHE A 154 0.54 5.13 -0.98
N LEU A 155 -0.64 5.10 -0.37
CA LEU A 155 -1.02 4.17 0.70
C LEU A 155 -2.22 3.36 0.22
N PHE A 156 -1.98 2.11 -0.18
CA PHE A 156 -3.04 1.20 -0.62
C PHE A 156 -3.46 0.29 0.53
N LYS A 157 -4.65 0.55 1.08
CA LYS A 157 -5.24 -0.25 2.16
C LYS A 157 -6.06 -1.39 1.54
N LEU A 158 -5.41 -2.51 1.27
CA LEU A 158 -5.96 -3.64 0.53
C LEU A 158 -7.22 -4.22 1.19
N HIS A 159 -7.25 -4.25 2.53
CA HIS A 159 -8.41 -4.75 3.30
C HIS A 159 -9.34 -3.61 3.79
N GLY A 160 -9.19 -2.41 3.26
CA GLY A 160 -10.01 -1.27 3.67
C GLY A 160 -9.51 -0.57 4.93
N CYS A 161 -10.37 0.22 5.56
CA CYS A 161 -10.03 1.12 6.65
C CYS A 161 -11.25 1.35 7.56
N ILE A 162 -10.99 1.67 8.81
CA ILE A 162 -12.03 1.99 9.83
C ILE A 162 -12.94 3.17 9.45
N ASP A 163 -12.58 3.98 8.47
CA ASP A 163 -13.43 5.06 7.97
C ASP A 163 -14.59 4.56 7.09
N GLY A 164 -14.50 3.31 6.59
CA GLY A 164 -15.50 2.71 5.72
C GLY A 164 -15.74 1.24 6.04
N ILE A 165 -16.44 0.96 7.13
CA ILE A 165 -16.69 -0.41 7.64
C ILE A 165 -17.27 -1.33 6.57
N ASP A 166 -18.21 -0.85 5.76
CA ASP A 166 -18.84 -1.65 4.70
C ASP A 166 -17.82 -2.11 3.63
N SER A 167 -16.72 -1.36 3.44
CA SER A 167 -15.66 -1.68 2.50
C SER A 167 -14.52 -2.52 3.09
N MET A 168 -14.54 -2.81 4.39
CA MET A 168 -13.51 -3.64 5.03
C MET A 168 -13.64 -5.09 4.61
N VAL A 169 -12.50 -5.75 4.42
CA VAL A 169 -12.38 -7.19 4.22
C VAL A 169 -12.25 -7.83 5.60
N LEU A 170 -13.35 -8.27 6.18
CA LEU A 170 -13.42 -8.75 7.56
C LEU A 170 -13.98 -10.18 7.66
N PHE A 171 -15.15 -10.43 7.08
CA PHE A 171 -15.76 -11.75 7.08
C PHE A 171 -15.23 -12.65 5.94
N PRO A 172 -15.35 -13.99 6.05
CA PRO A 172 -14.94 -14.91 5.00
C PRO A 172 -15.50 -14.57 3.61
N SER A 173 -16.76 -14.14 3.51
CA SER A 173 -17.36 -13.71 2.25
C SER A 173 -16.67 -12.48 1.63
N ASP A 174 -16.05 -11.60 2.44
CA ASP A 174 -15.26 -10.48 1.93
C ASP A 174 -13.94 -10.96 1.33
N TYR A 175 -13.30 -11.98 1.96
CA TYR A 175 -12.09 -12.58 1.42
C TYR A 175 -12.37 -13.30 0.11
N ASP A 176 -13.45 -14.07 0.04
CA ASP A 176 -13.91 -14.70 -1.19
C ASP A 176 -14.18 -13.62 -2.26
N GLY A 177 -14.83 -12.52 -1.88
CA GLY A 177 -15.09 -11.39 -2.77
C GLY A 177 -13.83 -10.64 -3.24
N LEU A 178 -12.76 -10.63 -2.47
CA LEU A 178 -11.50 -9.97 -2.84
C LEU A 178 -10.54 -10.90 -3.61
N TYR A 179 -10.46 -12.18 -3.24
CA TYR A 179 -9.43 -13.11 -3.71
C TYR A 179 -9.95 -14.20 -4.65
N ASP A 180 -11.27 -14.43 -4.74
CA ASP A 180 -11.88 -15.27 -5.77
C ASP A 180 -12.22 -14.42 -7.00
N ASP A 181 -11.74 -14.80 -8.17
CA ASP A 181 -11.89 -14.09 -9.46
C ASP A 181 -13.36 -13.95 -9.95
N LYS A 182 -14.36 -14.02 -9.06
CA LYS A 182 -15.79 -14.07 -9.39
C LYS A 182 -16.56 -12.74 -9.32
N GLY A 183 -15.92 -11.66 -8.87
CA GLY A 183 -16.60 -10.36 -8.68
C GLY A 183 -15.91 -9.20 -9.36
N ARG A 184 -16.67 -8.30 -10.03
CA ARG A 184 -16.12 -7.13 -10.75
C ARG A 184 -15.33 -6.18 -9.85
N GLU A 185 -15.70 -6.01 -8.59
CA GLU A 185 -15.00 -5.13 -7.65
C GLU A 185 -13.67 -5.73 -7.16
N ALA A 186 -13.63 -7.06 -6.99
CA ALA A 186 -12.41 -7.78 -6.66
C ALA A 186 -11.38 -7.73 -7.79
N GLU A 187 -11.82 -7.75 -9.06
CA GLU A 187 -10.94 -7.68 -10.23
C GLU A 187 -10.03 -6.45 -10.19
N HIS A 188 -10.50 -5.29 -9.74
CA HIS A 188 -9.71 -4.07 -9.78
C HIS A 188 -8.60 -4.04 -8.72
N ALA A 189 -8.89 -4.42 -7.48
CA ALA A 189 -7.89 -4.45 -6.41
C ALA A 189 -6.82 -5.52 -6.68
N LEU A 190 -7.24 -6.75 -7.03
CA LEU A 190 -6.34 -7.83 -7.41
C LEU A 190 -5.55 -7.53 -8.69
N HIS A 191 -6.20 -6.95 -9.70
CA HIS A 191 -5.52 -6.54 -10.93
C HIS A 191 -4.43 -5.49 -10.65
N THR A 192 -4.72 -4.51 -9.80
CA THR A 192 -3.72 -3.52 -9.37
C THR A 192 -2.58 -4.18 -8.62
N LEU A 193 -2.88 -5.08 -7.68
CA LEU A 193 -1.87 -5.84 -6.94
C LEU A 193 -1.00 -6.69 -7.87
N ARG A 194 -1.61 -7.39 -8.85
CA ARG A 194 -0.89 -8.18 -9.88
C ARG A 194 0.09 -7.33 -10.69
N ILE A 195 -0.34 -6.14 -11.12
CA ILE A 195 0.55 -5.21 -11.85
C ILE A 195 1.72 -4.77 -10.98
N LEU A 196 1.47 -4.41 -9.73
CA LEU A 196 2.54 -3.99 -8.82
C LEU A 196 3.52 -5.13 -8.52
N ILE A 197 3.02 -6.35 -8.27
CA ILE A 197 3.86 -7.53 -8.03
C ILE A 197 4.72 -7.86 -9.24
N SER A 198 4.18 -7.71 -10.46
CA SER A 198 4.93 -8.01 -11.70
C SER A 198 6.04 -7.01 -12.00
N ASN A 199 5.92 -5.77 -11.52
CA ASN A 199 6.79 -4.66 -11.94
C ASN A 199 7.61 -4.06 -10.80
N LYS A 200 7.35 -4.43 -9.54
CA LYS A 200 7.99 -3.85 -8.35
C LYS A 200 8.55 -4.92 -7.43
N THR A 201 9.58 -4.59 -6.71
CA THR A 201 10.11 -5.43 -5.63
C THR A 201 9.32 -5.17 -4.35
N PHE A 202 8.78 -6.22 -3.75
CA PHE A 202 8.08 -6.13 -2.47
C PHE A 202 8.99 -6.47 -1.31
N LEU A 203 8.87 -5.70 -0.23
CA LEU A 203 9.42 -6.02 1.08
C LEU A 203 8.28 -6.14 2.10
N PHE A 204 8.07 -7.37 2.57
CA PHE A 204 7.05 -7.68 3.58
C PHE A 204 7.60 -7.44 4.98
N ILE A 205 6.85 -6.69 5.81
CA ILE A 205 7.23 -6.30 7.17
C ILE A 205 6.03 -6.46 8.11
N GLY A 206 6.21 -7.12 9.25
CA GLY A 206 5.14 -7.33 10.23
C GLY A 206 4.01 -8.24 9.74
N THR A 207 4.27 -9.03 8.70
CA THR A 207 3.31 -10.00 8.14
C THR A 207 3.52 -11.36 8.80
N GLY A 208 2.46 -11.90 9.41
CA GLY A 208 2.48 -13.26 9.92
C GLY A 208 2.40 -14.27 8.78
N LEU A 209 3.39 -15.19 8.67
CA LEU A 209 3.41 -16.22 7.63
C LEU A 209 2.24 -17.20 7.73
N GLY A 210 1.64 -17.34 8.91
CA GLY A 210 0.44 -18.16 9.13
C GLY A 210 -0.88 -17.37 9.06
N ASP A 211 -0.85 -16.09 8.67
CA ASP A 211 -2.04 -15.26 8.56
C ASP A 211 -2.84 -15.64 7.30
N PRO A 212 -4.10 -16.16 7.45
CA PRO A 212 -4.94 -16.49 6.31
C PRO A 212 -5.18 -15.31 5.36
N GLN A 213 -5.12 -14.08 5.90
CA GLN A 213 -5.29 -12.84 5.13
C GLN A 213 -4.19 -12.67 4.09
N ILE A 214 -2.97 -13.09 4.42
CA ILE A 214 -1.80 -12.96 3.57
C ILE A 214 -1.69 -14.12 2.59
N ASN A 215 -2.28 -15.26 2.92
CA ASN A 215 -2.26 -16.43 2.03
C ASN A 215 -2.85 -16.16 0.64
N GLY A 216 -3.88 -15.30 0.54
CA GLY A 216 -4.43 -14.86 -0.74
C GLY A 216 -3.41 -14.11 -1.59
N ILE A 217 -2.66 -13.21 -0.96
CA ILE A 217 -1.59 -12.42 -1.59
C ILE A 217 -0.44 -13.33 -2.01
N PHE A 218 -0.02 -14.24 -1.14
CA PHE A 218 1.03 -15.20 -1.46
C PHE A 218 0.65 -16.13 -2.61
N LYS A 219 -0.59 -16.58 -2.69
CA LYS A 219 -1.08 -17.35 -3.85
C LYS A 219 -0.97 -16.56 -5.15
N GLU A 220 -1.32 -15.27 -5.11
CA GLU A 220 -1.18 -14.40 -6.28
C GLU A 220 0.28 -14.20 -6.67
N ILE A 221 1.18 -13.95 -5.73
CA ILE A 221 2.61 -13.82 -5.98
C ILE A 221 3.15 -15.11 -6.62
N ASN A 222 2.86 -16.27 -6.04
CA ASN A 222 3.32 -17.57 -6.55
C ASN A 222 2.80 -17.84 -7.98
N ARG A 223 1.54 -17.46 -8.26
CA ARG A 223 0.95 -17.61 -9.59
C ARG A 223 1.65 -16.75 -10.64
N ILE A 224 2.08 -15.53 -10.26
CA ILE A 224 2.71 -14.57 -11.16
C ILE A 224 4.20 -14.87 -11.34
N GLN A 225 4.89 -15.33 -10.31
CA GLN A 225 6.34 -15.52 -10.31
C GLN A 225 6.83 -16.51 -11.39
N GLY A 226 6.03 -17.52 -11.74
CA GLY A 226 6.34 -18.44 -12.85
C GLY A 226 6.38 -17.75 -14.22
N ILE A 227 5.91 -16.50 -14.32
CA ILE A 227 5.84 -15.72 -15.57
C ILE A 227 6.91 -14.62 -15.57
N TYR A 228 7.21 -14.03 -14.39
CA TYR A 228 8.12 -12.90 -14.21
C TYR A 228 9.23 -13.27 -13.21
N ASP A 229 10.47 -12.92 -13.52
CA ASP A 229 11.65 -13.15 -12.64
C ASP A 229 11.80 -12.05 -11.56
N GLN A 230 10.69 -11.59 -11.01
CA GLN A 230 10.68 -10.54 -9.98
C GLN A 230 10.90 -11.15 -8.59
N LYS A 231 11.87 -10.64 -7.83
CA LYS A 231 12.18 -11.13 -6.48
C LYS A 231 11.47 -10.29 -5.43
N HIS A 232 10.94 -10.96 -4.42
CA HIS A 232 10.30 -10.33 -3.27
C HIS A 232 10.97 -10.79 -1.98
N TYR A 233 10.88 -9.96 -0.93
CA TYR A 233 11.62 -10.15 0.32
C TYR A 233 10.69 -10.07 1.52
N ILE A 234 11.04 -10.78 2.60
CA ILE A 234 10.34 -10.71 3.86
C ILE A 234 11.33 -10.63 5.02
N ILE A 235 11.10 -9.71 5.98
CA ILE A 235 11.85 -9.68 7.23
C ILE A 235 11.13 -10.60 8.22
N THR A 236 11.81 -11.65 8.67
CA THR A 236 11.21 -12.67 9.54
C THR A 236 12.26 -13.34 10.45
N ASP A 237 11.81 -13.74 11.63
CA ASP A 237 12.57 -14.57 12.58
C ASP A 237 12.33 -16.08 12.34
N LYS A 238 11.37 -16.43 11.48
CA LYS A 238 10.97 -17.81 11.21
C LYS A 238 11.57 -18.33 9.91
N PRO A 239 11.83 -19.63 9.79
CA PRO A 239 12.17 -20.24 8.52
C PRO A 239 10.96 -20.14 7.58
N LEU A 240 11.24 -19.94 6.29
CA LEU A 240 10.20 -20.01 5.25
C LEU A 240 9.87 -21.47 4.96
N GLU A 241 8.58 -21.75 4.80
CA GLU A 241 8.11 -23.04 4.27
C GLU A 241 8.43 -23.16 2.78
N ASP A 242 8.53 -24.39 2.27
CA ASP A 242 8.80 -24.66 0.84
C ASP A 242 7.75 -24.06 -0.09
N SER A 243 6.52 -23.89 0.40
CA SER A 243 5.43 -23.23 -0.32
C SER A 243 5.67 -21.73 -0.58
N LEU A 244 6.62 -21.13 0.15
CA LEU A 244 7.00 -19.72 0.08
C LEU A 244 8.37 -19.48 -0.58
N ASN A 245 8.82 -20.40 -1.44
CA ASN A 245 10.12 -20.36 -2.12
C ASN A 245 10.30 -19.14 -3.05
N PHE A 246 9.22 -18.47 -3.39
CA PHE A 246 9.22 -17.22 -4.17
C PHE A 246 9.62 -15.98 -3.32
N LEU A 247 9.69 -16.12 -2.00
CA LEU A 247 10.19 -15.07 -1.10
C LEU A 247 11.63 -15.35 -0.69
N THR A 248 12.42 -14.31 -0.61
CA THR A 248 13.75 -14.34 0.00
C THR A 248 13.66 -13.78 1.42
N SER A 249 14.04 -14.59 2.43
CA SER A 249 14.03 -14.14 3.82
C SER A 249 15.23 -13.25 4.15
N ILE A 250 14.95 -12.13 4.79
CA ILE A 250 15.92 -11.34 5.56
C ILE A 250 15.76 -11.79 7.01
N LYS A 251 16.67 -12.67 7.46
CA LYS A 251 16.56 -13.29 8.78
C LYS A 251 16.97 -12.31 9.87
N VAL A 252 16.13 -12.20 10.89
CA VAL A 252 16.39 -11.53 12.16
C VAL A 252 16.28 -12.54 13.30
N ALA A 253 16.94 -12.30 14.42
CA ALA A 253 16.80 -13.17 15.60
C ALA A 253 15.46 -12.90 16.32
N SER A 254 14.95 -11.67 16.23
CA SER A 254 13.71 -11.22 16.84
C SER A 254 13.12 -10.06 16.03
N TYR A 255 11.82 -9.88 16.10
CA TYR A 255 11.13 -8.72 15.52
C TYR A 255 11.65 -7.37 16.06
N THR A 256 12.28 -7.35 17.24
CA THR A 256 12.90 -6.13 17.78
C THR A 256 14.11 -5.65 16.99
N GLU A 257 14.67 -6.48 16.10
CA GLU A 257 15.77 -6.10 15.20
C GLU A 257 15.29 -5.46 13.89
N ILE A 258 13.99 -5.47 13.59
CA ILE A 258 13.46 -4.88 12.35
C ILE A 258 13.88 -3.41 12.19
N PRO A 259 13.84 -2.54 13.22
CA PRO A 259 14.27 -1.15 13.09
C PRO A 259 15.72 -1.01 12.60
N GLU A 260 16.63 -1.89 13.06
CA GLU A 260 18.04 -1.88 12.66
C GLU A 260 18.20 -2.31 11.18
N VAL A 261 17.40 -3.28 10.73
CA VAL A 261 17.36 -3.67 9.30
C VAL A 261 16.89 -2.50 8.44
N ILE A 262 15.84 -1.80 8.87
CA ILE A 262 15.33 -0.63 8.14
C ILE A 262 16.36 0.49 8.12
N ASP A 263 17.13 0.70 9.18
CA ASP A 263 18.23 1.66 9.20
C ASP A 263 19.32 1.34 8.16
N GLN A 264 19.71 0.05 8.04
CA GLN A 264 20.65 -0.38 7.00
C GLN A 264 20.10 -0.16 5.58
N LEU A 265 18.79 -0.39 5.35
CA LEU A 265 18.16 -0.13 4.05
C LEU A 265 18.09 1.37 3.73
N LEU A 266 17.85 2.21 4.75
CA LEU A 266 17.86 3.67 4.61
C LEU A 266 19.26 4.21 4.29
N GLU A 267 20.30 3.66 4.90
CA GLU A 267 21.69 4.01 4.57
C GLU A 267 22.00 3.73 3.09
N ILE A 268 21.58 2.57 2.57
CA ILE A 268 21.71 2.24 1.14
C ILE A 268 21.02 3.30 0.27
N LYS A 269 19.77 3.67 0.61
CA LYS A 269 19.03 4.69 -0.11
C LYS A 269 19.73 6.05 -0.09
N GLN A 270 20.22 6.47 1.08
CA GLN A 270 20.91 7.74 1.24
C GLN A 270 22.20 7.81 0.42
N VAL A 271 22.97 6.72 0.39
CA VAL A 271 24.19 6.63 -0.44
C VAL A 271 23.82 6.77 -1.92
N ALA A 272 22.84 6.00 -2.38
CA ALA A 272 22.37 6.08 -3.77
C ALA A 272 21.85 7.48 -4.14
N GLU A 273 21.11 8.14 -3.25
CA GLU A 273 20.65 9.52 -3.47
C GLU A 273 21.79 10.54 -3.49
N ALA A 274 22.85 10.32 -2.69
CA ALA A 274 24.02 11.20 -2.68
C ALA A 274 24.83 11.08 -3.98
N GLU A 275 24.89 9.88 -4.56
CA GLU A 275 25.64 9.59 -5.80
C GLU A 275 24.92 10.08 -7.06
N LYS A 276 23.63 10.41 -7.00
CA LYS A 276 22.90 10.98 -8.15
C LYS A 276 23.53 12.27 -8.64
N SER A 277 23.69 12.39 -9.95
CA SER A 277 24.19 13.60 -10.59
C SER A 277 23.26 14.81 -10.34
N PRO A 278 23.76 16.05 -10.45
CA PRO A 278 22.91 17.24 -10.35
C PRO A 278 21.72 17.23 -11.32
N GLN A 279 21.92 16.68 -12.52
CA GLN A 279 20.87 16.56 -13.53
C GLN A 279 19.79 15.56 -13.12
N GLU A 280 20.17 14.38 -12.61
CA GLU A 280 19.20 13.37 -12.09
C GLU A 280 18.41 13.90 -10.90
N LYS A 281 19.05 14.66 -10.00
CA LYS A 281 18.38 15.33 -8.88
C LYS A 281 17.34 16.32 -9.37
N MET A 282 17.71 17.18 -10.34
CA MET A 282 16.79 18.16 -10.94
C MET A 282 15.60 17.47 -11.61
N LEU A 283 15.82 16.42 -12.41
CA LEU A 283 14.76 15.68 -13.08
C LEU A 283 13.83 14.98 -12.08
N SER A 284 14.40 14.44 -10.99
CA SER A 284 13.61 13.80 -9.92
C SER A 284 12.73 14.80 -9.18
N GLU A 285 13.20 16.03 -8.97
CA GLU A 285 12.40 17.11 -8.37
C GLU A 285 11.27 17.56 -9.30
N GLN A 286 11.57 17.77 -10.58
CA GLN A 286 10.55 18.10 -11.59
C GLN A 286 9.47 17.01 -11.70
N LEU A 287 9.86 15.74 -11.61
CA LEU A 287 8.94 14.61 -11.61
C LEU A 287 7.96 14.68 -10.43
N LYS A 288 8.47 14.91 -9.21
CA LYS A 288 7.64 15.04 -8.00
C LYS A 288 6.66 16.23 -8.10
N GLU A 289 7.10 17.33 -8.69
CA GLU A 289 6.27 18.52 -8.86
C GLU A 289 5.18 18.29 -9.91
N SER A 290 5.52 17.67 -11.05
CA SER A 290 4.56 17.27 -12.08
C SER A 290 3.50 16.30 -11.54
N GLU A 291 3.87 15.33 -10.72
CA GLU A 291 2.93 14.40 -10.08
C GLU A 291 1.94 15.13 -9.15
N LYS A 292 2.41 16.11 -8.37
CA LYS A 292 1.53 16.95 -7.53
C LYS A 292 0.56 17.78 -8.36
N GLU A 293 1.01 18.33 -9.49
CA GLU A 293 0.15 19.11 -10.38
C GLU A 293 -0.93 18.24 -11.01
N ILE A 294 -0.58 17.04 -11.50
CA ILE A 294 -1.54 16.06 -12.03
C ILE A 294 -2.62 15.72 -10.98
N ASP A 295 -2.22 15.54 -9.72
CA ASP A 295 -3.16 15.27 -8.63
C ASP A 295 -4.11 16.46 -8.39
N SER A 296 -3.56 17.66 -8.36
CA SER A 296 -4.35 18.91 -8.23
C SER A 296 -5.36 19.05 -9.35
N LEU A 297 -4.95 18.84 -10.61
CA LEU A 297 -5.84 18.89 -11.78
C LEU A 297 -6.92 17.80 -11.72
N THR A 298 -6.58 16.62 -11.26
CA THR A 298 -7.54 15.52 -11.07
C THR A 298 -8.61 15.87 -10.04
N LYS A 299 -8.21 16.50 -8.91
CA LYS A 299 -9.16 17.00 -7.91
C LYS A 299 -10.05 18.13 -8.43
N LYS A 300 -9.51 19.05 -9.25
CA LYS A 300 -10.29 20.09 -9.89
C LYS A 300 -11.31 19.50 -10.87
N LEU A 301 -10.90 18.55 -11.71
CA LEU A 301 -11.77 17.88 -12.68
C LEU A 301 -12.99 17.20 -12.03
N SER A 302 -12.82 16.64 -10.82
CA SER A 302 -13.94 16.00 -10.11
C SER A 302 -15.01 17.00 -9.63
N LYS A 303 -14.70 18.29 -9.56
CA LYS A 303 -15.59 19.35 -9.08
C LYS A 303 -16.23 20.19 -10.19
N VAL A 304 -15.75 20.07 -11.43
CA VAL A 304 -16.17 20.94 -12.53
C VAL A 304 -17.39 20.38 -13.25
N GLN A 305 -18.46 21.17 -13.33
CA GLN A 305 -19.69 20.84 -14.05
C GLN A 305 -19.73 21.45 -15.46
N ASN A 306 -18.98 22.51 -15.75
CA ASN A 306 -18.92 23.17 -17.06
C ASN A 306 -18.10 22.35 -18.05
N GLN A 307 -18.70 21.98 -19.17
CA GLN A 307 -18.08 21.09 -20.18
C GLN A 307 -16.81 21.68 -20.82
N ASN A 308 -16.78 22.99 -21.08
CA ASN A 308 -15.62 23.64 -21.69
C ASN A 308 -14.45 23.73 -20.72
N GLU A 309 -14.71 24.10 -19.48
CA GLU A 309 -13.69 24.14 -18.43
C GLU A 309 -13.14 22.75 -18.12
N ARG A 310 -14.01 21.74 -18.12
CA ARG A 310 -13.60 20.33 -17.97
C ARG A 310 -12.69 19.88 -19.11
N GLN A 311 -12.97 20.29 -20.34
CA GLN A 311 -12.15 19.94 -21.50
C GLN A 311 -10.75 20.58 -21.43
N LEU A 312 -10.65 21.84 -21.01
CA LEU A 312 -9.37 22.52 -20.80
C LEU A 312 -8.53 21.83 -19.71
N LEU A 313 -9.15 21.52 -18.57
CA LEU A 313 -8.46 20.82 -17.48
C LEU A 313 -8.01 19.40 -17.86
N LEU A 314 -8.77 18.72 -18.74
CA LEU A 314 -8.37 17.41 -19.29
C LEU A 314 -7.12 17.53 -20.14
N LEU A 315 -7.07 18.51 -21.06
CA LEU A 315 -5.89 18.76 -21.89
C LEU A 315 -4.66 19.12 -21.04
N GLU A 316 -4.84 19.96 -20.04
CA GLU A 316 -3.76 20.35 -19.15
C GLU A 316 -3.23 19.16 -18.34
N ARG A 317 -4.11 18.31 -17.81
CA ARG A 317 -3.72 17.09 -17.11
C ARG A 317 -2.99 16.12 -18.03
N GLU A 318 -3.44 15.97 -19.28
CA GLU A 318 -2.82 15.10 -20.27
C GLU A 318 -1.42 15.60 -20.66
N ALA A 319 -1.24 16.90 -20.82
CA ALA A 319 0.08 17.52 -21.04
C ALA A 319 1.05 17.21 -19.88
N ASN A 320 0.59 17.36 -18.64
CA ASN A 320 1.41 17.03 -17.47
C ASN A 320 1.72 15.53 -17.35
N ASN A 321 0.80 14.65 -17.78
CA ASN A 321 1.07 13.20 -17.86
C ASN A 321 2.20 12.89 -18.86
N HIS A 322 2.16 13.44 -20.06
CA HIS A 322 3.23 13.28 -21.05
C HIS A 322 4.56 13.82 -20.53
N PHE A 323 4.57 14.98 -19.92
CA PHE A 323 5.78 15.54 -19.31
C PHE A 323 6.36 14.62 -18.23
N ASN A 324 5.51 14.09 -17.36
CA ASN A 324 5.89 13.13 -16.32
C ASN A 324 6.50 11.84 -16.91
N ILE A 325 5.89 11.27 -17.96
CA ILE A 325 6.40 10.09 -18.66
C ILE A 325 7.77 10.41 -19.29
N GLY A 326 7.91 11.57 -19.90
CA GLY A 326 9.18 12.04 -20.47
C GLY A 326 10.30 12.16 -19.42
N LEU A 327 9.98 12.67 -18.23
CA LEU A 327 10.93 12.71 -17.11
C LEU A 327 11.37 11.31 -16.67
N LYS A 328 10.45 10.34 -16.61
CA LYS A 328 10.77 8.94 -16.26
C LYS A 328 11.68 8.29 -17.30
N HIS A 329 11.41 8.47 -18.59
CA HIS A 329 12.28 8.00 -19.67
C HIS A 329 13.67 8.66 -19.61
N ASN A 330 13.73 9.95 -19.34
CA ASN A 330 15.02 10.65 -19.22
C ASN A 330 15.84 10.13 -18.03
N LEU A 331 15.20 9.92 -16.88
CA LEU A 331 15.85 9.30 -15.71
C LEU A 331 16.33 7.87 -15.98
N ALA A 332 15.65 7.13 -16.85
CA ALA A 332 16.04 5.79 -17.29
C ALA A 332 17.13 5.79 -18.39
N GLY A 333 17.54 6.97 -18.89
CA GLY A 333 18.48 7.10 -20.00
C GLY A 333 17.88 6.84 -21.39
N GLU A 334 16.55 6.77 -21.48
CA GLU A 334 15.78 6.50 -22.70
C GLU A 334 15.45 7.81 -23.45
N ASN A 335 16.48 8.54 -23.90
CA ASN A 335 16.35 9.90 -24.40
C ASN A 335 15.39 10.02 -25.59
N LEU A 336 15.34 9.04 -26.51
CA LEU A 336 14.45 9.10 -27.68
C LEU A 336 12.97 9.02 -27.30
N ASP A 337 12.63 8.24 -26.28
CA ASP A 337 11.26 8.14 -25.80
C ASP A 337 10.89 9.35 -24.94
N ALA A 338 11.84 9.87 -24.14
CA ALA A 338 11.66 11.15 -23.46
C ALA A 338 11.35 12.31 -24.44
N LEU A 339 12.06 12.39 -25.57
CA LEU A 339 11.82 13.39 -26.61
C LEU A 339 10.40 13.34 -27.18
N LYS A 340 9.87 12.15 -27.46
CA LYS A 340 8.49 11.97 -27.96
C LYS A 340 7.47 12.50 -26.96
N GLU A 341 7.66 12.16 -25.70
CA GLU A 341 6.75 12.53 -24.62
C GLU A 341 6.79 14.03 -24.31
N TYR A 342 7.97 14.66 -24.27
CA TYR A 342 8.08 16.11 -24.11
C TYR A 342 7.45 16.87 -25.26
N LYS A 343 7.61 16.38 -26.50
CA LYS A 343 6.94 16.96 -27.67
C LYS A 343 5.43 16.89 -27.53
N ALA A 344 4.88 15.73 -27.16
CA ALA A 344 3.43 15.57 -26.95
C ALA A 344 2.92 16.52 -25.86
N ALA A 345 3.65 16.68 -24.76
CA ALA A 345 3.30 17.62 -23.70
C ALA A 345 3.21 19.09 -24.21
N THR A 346 4.18 19.52 -25.04
CA THR A 346 4.19 20.88 -25.61
C THR A 346 3.10 21.13 -26.64
N GLU A 347 2.68 20.11 -27.38
CA GLU A 347 1.57 20.17 -28.33
C GLU A 347 0.22 20.34 -27.64
N LEU A 348 0.04 19.77 -26.46
CA LEU A 348 -1.18 19.86 -25.66
C LEU A 348 -1.25 21.14 -24.82
N LYS A 349 -0.11 21.66 -24.34
CA LYS A 349 0.00 22.86 -23.50
C LYS A 349 1.06 23.80 -24.09
N LEU A 350 0.62 24.78 -24.87
CA LEU A 350 1.50 25.71 -25.57
C LEU A 350 2.41 26.56 -24.67
N LYS A 351 2.05 26.78 -23.41
CA LYS A 351 2.87 27.47 -22.40
C LYS A 351 3.35 26.46 -21.35
N PHE A 352 4.35 25.67 -21.71
CA PHE A 352 4.95 24.68 -20.83
C PHE A 352 6.48 24.77 -20.89
N PRO A 353 7.08 25.82 -20.26
CA PRO A 353 8.52 26.10 -20.35
C PRO A 353 9.41 24.91 -19.96
N GLU A 354 9.02 24.18 -18.92
CA GLU A 354 9.76 23.03 -18.40
C GLU A 354 9.84 21.90 -19.44
N ALA A 355 8.72 21.63 -20.13
CA ALA A 355 8.69 20.61 -21.19
C ALA A 355 9.53 21.03 -22.40
N TYR A 356 9.48 22.32 -22.80
CA TYR A 356 10.33 22.83 -23.89
C TYR A 356 11.82 22.77 -23.53
N ASN A 357 12.19 23.13 -22.29
CA ASN A 357 13.58 23.07 -21.84
C ASN A 357 14.09 21.62 -21.81
N ASN A 358 13.31 20.69 -21.27
CA ASN A 358 13.71 19.29 -21.21
C ASN A 358 13.72 18.65 -22.60
N TRP A 359 12.82 19.03 -23.48
CA TRP A 359 12.86 18.62 -24.89
C TRP A 359 14.15 19.09 -25.58
N GLY A 360 14.53 20.36 -25.40
CA GLY A 360 15.77 20.89 -25.94
C GLY A 360 17.04 20.24 -25.36
N ASN A 361 17.03 19.88 -24.09
CA ASN A 361 18.18 19.23 -23.43
C ASN A 361 18.32 17.74 -23.81
N ALA A 362 17.24 17.09 -24.25
CA ALA A 362 17.24 15.69 -24.65
C ALA A 362 17.55 15.51 -26.16
N LEU A 363 17.55 16.59 -26.97
CA LEU A 363 18.04 16.63 -28.34
C LEU A 363 19.57 16.61 -28.39
#